data_96dc4eef7db851a76cb1d4f5c2014fef
#
_entry.id   96dc4eef7db851a76cb1d4f5c2014fef
#
_cell.length_a   1.000
_cell.length_b   1.000
_cell.length_c   1.000
_cell.angle_alpha   90.00
_cell.angle_beta   90.00
_cell.angle_gamma   90.00
#
_symmetry.space_group_name_H-M   'P 1'
#
loop_
_entity.id
_entity.type
_entity.pdbx_description
1 polymer ?
#
loop_
_entity_poly.entity_id
_entity_poly.type
_entity_poly.pdbx_seq_one_letter_code
_entity_poly.pdbx_strand_id
1 'polypeptide(L)'
;MRGAGEPILLVAGCGQPAAAWHLSLVPALVAAGYEVATFDNRGVEPSSSPPAPYSVEEMTTDVVALLDHLGWHDPVRVAGHSMGGWIAETLILDHPGRVRAAALMGCANTPTAWEIAITTVERDLARLDVDLPPLFYATQTLRYLPIADIQNDEVVSTWLSFTADLPVWPNPGRLGQYEAALAWSTDPRRTTRWPEISVPCLVLAFEHDVDSPPDKARQAAAIIPGCEFQEIAGAGHIGIITHADEVSDHLISFFGRV
;
A
#
# COMPACT_ATOMS: atom_id res chain seq x y z
N MET A 1 0.04 1.05 -17.99
CA MET A 1 1.51 0.93 -18.08
C MET A 1 2.14 2.22 -18.58
N ARG A 2 3.35 2.54 -18.14
CA ARG A 2 4.16 3.69 -18.55
C ARG A 2 5.63 3.29 -18.64
N GLY A 3 6.40 3.94 -19.50
CA GLY A 3 7.83 3.68 -19.67
C GLY A 3 8.13 2.46 -20.53
N ALA A 4 9.38 2.02 -20.48
CA ALA A 4 9.89 0.82 -21.12
C ALA A 4 11.13 0.35 -20.35
N GLY A 5 11.39 -0.95 -20.31
CA GLY A 5 12.51 -1.55 -19.59
C GLY A 5 12.10 -2.68 -18.67
N GLU A 6 12.82 -2.86 -17.57
CA GLU A 6 12.51 -3.88 -16.57
C GLU A 6 11.17 -3.57 -15.86
N PRO A 7 10.29 -4.58 -15.69
CA PRO A 7 8.96 -4.36 -15.16
C PRO A 7 8.93 -4.09 -13.65
N ILE A 8 8.12 -3.11 -13.25
CA ILE A 8 7.75 -2.84 -11.86
C ILE A 8 6.22 -2.78 -11.77
N LEU A 9 5.64 -3.53 -10.84
CA LEU A 9 4.24 -3.42 -10.46
C LEU A 9 4.12 -2.59 -9.18
N LEU A 10 3.28 -1.54 -9.19
CA LEU A 10 2.90 -0.79 -8.00
C LEU A 10 1.51 -1.21 -7.53
N VAL A 11 1.41 -1.65 -6.27
CA VAL A 11 0.17 -2.14 -5.66
C VAL A 11 -0.32 -1.13 -4.63
N ALA A 12 -1.52 -0.60 -4.88
CA ALA A 12 -2.11 0.47 -4.09
C ALA A 12 -2.67 0.00 -2.73
N GLY A 13 -2.73 0.91 -1.77
CA GLY A 13 -3.33 0.69 -0.45
C GLY A 13 -4.86 0.60 -0.48
N CYS A 14 -5.45 0.47 0.71
CA CYS A 14 -6.89 0.41 0.90
C CYS A 14 -7.57 1.67 0.36
N GLY A 15 -8.52 1.51 -0.56
CA GLY A 15 -9.25 2.62 -1.19
C GLY A 15 -8.41 3.56 -2.05
N GLN A 16 -7.12 3.32 -2.18
CA GLN A 16 -6.22 4.19 -2.95
C GLN A 16 -6.37 3.92 -4.45
N PRO A 17 -6.73 4.94 -5.25
CA PRO A 17 -6.78 4.80 -6.69
C PRO A 17 -5.37 4.73 -7.29
N ALA A 18 -5.20 3.94 -8.34
CA ALA A 18 -3.93 3.81 -9.08
C ALA A 18 -3.41 5.16 -9.61
N ALA A 19 -4.30 6.12 -9.84
CA ALA A 19 -3.95 7.47 -10.25
C ALA A 19 -2.98 8.18 -9.29
N ALA A 20 -3.02 7.86 -8.00
CA ALA A 20 -2.11 8.43 -7.00
C ALA A 20 -0.62 8.14 -7.32
N TRP A 21 -0.31 6.99 -7.89
CA TRP A 21 1.04 6.63 -8.31
C TRP A 21 1.59 7.51 -9.43
N HIS A 22 0.70 8.00 -10.32
CA HIS A 22 1.08 8.86 -11.42
C HIS A 22 1.44 10.29 -10.99
N LEU A 23 0.97 10.69 -9.82
CA LEU A 23 1.31 11.98 -9.18
C LEU A 23 2.56 11.88 -8.29
N SER A 24 3.07 10.66 -8.04
CA SER A 24 4.16 10.41 -7.12
C SER A 24 5.30 9.60 -7.76
N LEU A 25 5.31 8.28 -7.62
CA LEU A 25 6.47 7.43 -7.92
C LEU A 25 6.65 7.12 -9.41
N VAL A 26 5.58 7.03 -10.21
CA VAL A 26 5.66 6.62 -11.62
C VAL A 26 6.61 7.49 -12.45
N PRO A 27 6.60 8.83 -12.36
CA PRO A 27 7.51 9.65 -13.17
C PRO A 27 8.99 9.35 -12.92
N ALA A 28 9.39 9.20 -11.65
CA ALA A 28 10.77 8.93 -11.28
C ALA A 28 11.22 7.52 -11.71
N LEU A 29 10.38 6.50 -11.51
CA LEU A 29 10.68 5.12 -11.92
C LEU A 29 10.79 5.00 -13.45
N VAL A 30 9.93 5.68 -14.21
CA VAL A 30 10.02 5.73 -15.67
C VAL A 30 11.29 6.44 -16.12
N ALA A 31 11.64 7.56 -15.48
CA ALA A 31 12.88 8.28 -15.78
C ALA A 31 14.13 7.43 -15.46
N ALA A 32 14.05 6.53 -14.48
CA ALA A 32 15.09 5.56 -14.16
C ALA A 32 15.15 4.35 -15.12
N GLY A 33 14.28 4.29 -16.13
CA GLY A 33 14.30 3.27 -17.18
C GLY A 33 13.50 2.01 -16.87
N TYR A 34 12.49 2.10 -16.01
CA TYR A 34 11.58 0.99 -15.73
C TYR A 34 10.29 1.07 -16.55
N GLU A 35 9.71 -0.09 -16.84
CA GLU A 35 8.33 -0.20 -17.30
C GLU A 35 7.42 -0.37 -16.07
N VAL A 36 6.54 0.61 -15.82
CA VAL A 36 5.74 0.66 -14.60
C VAL A 36 4.26 0.36 -14.91
N ALA A 37 3.72 -0.66 -14.26
CA ALA A 37 2.29 -0.95 -14.24
C ALA A 37 1.68 -0.52 -12.91
N THR A 38 0.48 0.05 -13.00
CA THR A 38 -0.40 0.39 -11.89
C THR A 38 -1.80 -0.10 -12.21
N PHE A 39 -2.59 -0.43 -11.21
CA PHE A 39 -3.97 -0.86 -11.36
C PHE A 39 -4.78 -0.50 -10.11
N ASP A 40 -6.07 -0.38 -10.26
CA ASP A 40 -6.99 -0.21 -9.15
C ASP A 40 -7.34 -1.59 -8.60
N ASN A 41 -7.13 -1.81 -7.31
CA ASN A 41 -7.52 -3.06 -6.65
C ASN A 41 -9.01 -3.30 -6.75
N ARG A 42 -9.46 -4.58 -6.68
CA ARG A 42 -10.90 -4.88 -6.55
C ARG A 42 -11.51 -4.03 -5.45
N GLY A 43 -12.70 -3.49 -5.69
CA GLY A 43 -13.37 -2.57 -4.78
C GLY A 43 -13.05 -1.09 -5.02
N VAL A 44 -12.12 -0.74 -5.90
CA VAL A 44 -11.79 0.64 -6.31
C VAL A 44 -12.09 0.80 -7.79
N GLU A 45 -12.99 1.71 -8.15
CA GLU A 45 -13.33 1.97 -9.56
C GLU A 45 -12.11 2.51 -10.35
N PRO A 46 -11.96 2.12 -11.62
CA PRO A 46 -12.89 1.37 -12.47
C PRO A 46 -12.83 -0.15 -12.35
N SER A 47 -12.06 -0.71 -11.43
CA SER A 47 -12.07 -2.14 -11.17
C SER A 47 -13.39 -2.59 -10.56
N SER A 48 -13.73 -3.87 -10.73
CA SER A 48 -14.96 -4.44 -10.19
C SER A 48 -14.99 -4.42 -8.66
N SER A 49 -16.20 -4.27 -8.11
CA SER A 49 -16.46 -4.36 -6.67
C SER A 49 -17.27 -5.61 -6.38
N PRO A 50 -16.62 -6.79 -6.26
CA PRO A 50 -17.33 -8.03 -5.94
C PRO A 50 -17.96 -7.94 -4.55
N PRO A 51 -19.03 -8.70 -4.27
CA PRO A 51 -19.63 -8.75 -2.95
C PRO A 51 -18.60 -9.13 -1.86
N ALA A 52 -18.67 -8.47 -0.72
CA ALA A 52 -17.92 -8.87 0.48
C ALA A 52 -18.47 -10.19 1.07
N PRO A 53 -17.67 -10.99 1.83
CA PRO A 53 -16.26 -10.75 2.07
C PRO A 53 -15.37 -11.28 0.95
N TYR A 54 -14.17 -10.72 0.83
CA TYR A 54 -13.04 -11.31 0.11
C TYR A 54 -11.77 -11.10 0.94
N SER A 55 -10.64 -11.65 0.50
CA SER A 55 -9.41 -11.67 1.28
C SER A 55 -8.22 -11.04 0.56
N VAL A 56 -7.13 -10.78 1.29
CA VAL A 56 -5.85 -10.33 0.71
C VAL A 56 -5.29 -11.39 -0.23
N GLU A 57 -5.49 -12.68 0.05
CA GLU A 57 -5.08 -13.79 -0.81
C GLU A 57 -5.83 -13.78 -2.15
N GLU A 58 -7.14 -13.48 -2.13
CA GLU A 58 -7.92 -13.32 -3.38
C GLU A 58 -7.44 -12.09 -4.18
N MET A 59 -7.12 -10.98 -3.50
CA MET A 59 -6.52 -9.80 -4.13
C MET A 59 -5.14 -10.13 -4.72
N THR A 60 -4.36 -10.98 -4.06
CA THR A 60 -3.09 -11.49 -4.59
C THR A 60 -3.29 -12.33 -5.84
N THR A 61 -4.37 -13.12 -5.91
CA THR A 61 -4.73 -13.87 -7.12
C THR A 61 -5.04 -12.94 -8.29
N ASP A 62 -5.67 -11.78 -8.04
CA ASP A 62 -5.87 -10.76 -9.07
C ASP A 62 -4.54 -10.23 -9.61
N VAL A 63 -3.57 -10.03 -8.72
CA VAL A 63 -2.21 -9.59 -9.13
C VAL A 63 -1.55 -10.62 -10.04
N VAL A 64 -1.62 -11.91 -9.68
CA VAL A 64 -1.08 -13.00 -10.55
C VAL A 64 -1.74 -12.99 -11.91
N ALA A 65 -3.09 -12.89 -11.95
CA ALA A 65 -3.85 -12.81 -13.21
C ALA A 65 -3.49 -11.55 -14.03
N LEU A 66 -3.25 -10.41 -13.36
CA LEU A 66 -2.79 -9.19 -14.02
C LEU A 66 -1.41 -9.36 -14.64
N LEU A 67 -0.45 -9.97 -13.94
CA LEU A 67 0.89 -10.26 -14.49
C LEU A 67 0.79 -11.14 -15.73
N ASP A 68 -0.07 -12.17 -15.70
CA ASP A 68 -0.31 -13.05 -16.86
C ASP A 68 -0.94 -12.28 -18.03
N HIS A 69 -1.92 -11.42 -17.76
CA HIS A 69 -2.58 -10.57 -18.77
C HIS A 69 -1.59 -9.58 -19.42
N LEU A 70 -0.65 -9.05 -18.65
CA LEU A 70 0.41 -8.16 -19.16
C LEU A 70 1.50 -8.91 -19.95
N GLY A 71 1.48 -10.24 -19.93
CA GLY A 71 2.53 -11.07 -20.54
C GLY A 71 3.83 -11.06 -19.73
N TRP A 72 3.80 -10.64 -18.48
CA TRP A 72 4.92 -10.63 -17.57
C TRP A 72 5.07 -11.98 -16.88
N HIS A 73 5.64 -12.96 -17.60
CA HIS A 73 5.81 -14.34 -17.13
C HIS A 73 7.10 -14.54 -16.32
N ASP A 74 8.11 -13.72 -16.58
CA ASP A 74 9.34 -13.69 -15.79
C ASP A 74 9.10 -12.97 -14.46
N PRO A 75 9.93 -13.23 -13.41
CA PRO A 75 9.78 -12.56 -12.13
C PRO A 75 9.94 -11.05 -12.24
N VAL A 76 8.97 -10.29 -11.69
CA VAL A 76 8.93 -8.83 -11.73
C VAL A 76 9.30 -8.18 -10.39
N ARG A 77 9.63 -6.92 -10.40
CA ARG A 77 9.73 -6.11 -9.17
C ARG A 77 8.35 -5.66 -8.74
N VAL A 78 8.08 -5.69 -7.43
CA VAL A 78 6.80 -5.27 -6.86
C VAL A 78 7.03 -4.28 -5.74
N ALA A 79 6.30 -3.16 -5.74
CA ALA A 79 6.27 -2.24 -4.61
C ALA A 79 4.82 -2.05 -4.17
N GLY A 80 4.53 -2.38 -2.92
CA GLY A 80 3.20 -2.27 -2.33
C GLY A 80 3.17 -1.30 -1.17
N HIS A 81 2.12 -0.47 -1.10
CA HIS A 81 1.91 0.47 0.00
C HIS A 81 0.70 0.06 0.83
N SER A 82 0.82 0.09 2.17
CA SER A 82 -0.28 -0.23 3.09
C SER A 82 -0.87 -1.61 2.76
N MET A 83 -2.18 -1.75 2.52
CA MET A 83 -2.80 -3.01 2.06
C MET A 83 -2.11 -3.58 0.80
N GLY A 84 -1.65 -2.73 -0.13
CA GLY A 84 -0.88 -3.17 -1.30
C GLY A 84 0.44 -3.85 -0.92
N GLY A 85 1.02 -3.46 0.20
CA GLY A 85 2.18 -4.15 0.77
C GLY A 85 1.83 -5.52 1.35
N TRP A 86 0.64 -5.70 1.93
CA TRP A 86 0.15 -7.02 2.36
C TRP A 86 -0.10 -7.96 1.18
N ILE A 87 -0.64 -7.41 0.08
CA ILE A 87 -0.79 -8.15 -1.18
C ILE A 87 0.59 -8.56 -1.73
N ALA A 88 1.57 -7.65 -1.70
CA ALA A 88 2.94 -7.96 -2.11
C ALA A 88 3.61 -8.98 -1.18
N GLU A 89 3.40 -8.89 0.15
CA GLU A 89 3.87 -9.88 1.14
C GLU A 89 3.29 -11.27 0.86
N THR A 90 1.98 -11.36 0.59
CA THR A 90 1.33 -12.62 0.22
C THR A 90 1.87 -13.15 -1.11
N LEU A 91 2.08 -12.27 -2.08
CA LEU A 91 2.61 -12.66 -3.39
C LEU A 91 4.02 -13.27 -3.30
N ILE A 92 4.92 -12.69 -2.48
CA ILE A 92 6.28 -13.24 -2.31
C ILE A 92 6.30 -14.52 -1.48
N LEU A 93 5.30 -14.74 -0.61
CA LEU A 93 5.16 -15.97 0.18
C LEU A 93 4.55 -17.11 -0.66
N ASP A 94 3.49 -16.84 -1.40
CA ASP A 94 2.71 -17.88 -2.09
C ASP A 94 3.14 -18.08 -3.54
N HIS A 95 3.73 -17.06 -4.18
CA HIS A 95 4.16 -17.05 -5.58
C HIS A 95 5.60 -16.51 -5.74
N PRO A 96 6.62 -16.97 -4.98
CA PRO A 96 7.96 -16.38 -5.00
C PRO A 96 8.60 -16.41 -6.39
N GLY A 97 8.23 -17.38 -7.24
CA GLY A 97 8.70 -17.46 -8.62
C GLY A 97 8.19 -16.36 -9.56
N ARG A 98 7.23 -15.54 -9.12
CA ARG A 98 6.69 -14.40 -9.89
C ARG A 98 7.34 -13.08 -9.49
N VAL A 99 8.14 -13.04 -8.43
CA VAL A 99 8.71 -11.81 -7.88
C VAL A 99 10.21 -11.89 -7.81
N ARG A 100 10.90 -10.95 -8.45
CA ARG A 100 12.34 -10.78 -8.42
C ARG A 100 12.81 -10.07 -7.16
N ALA A 101 12.10 -9.03 -6.74
CA ALA A 101 12.33 -8.26 -5.53
C ALA A 101 11.06 -7.52 -5.10
N ALA A 102 10.88 -7.30 -3.80
CA ALA A 102 9.71 -6.61 -3.26
C ALA A 102 10.08 -5.44 -2.34
N ALA A 103 9.35 -4.33 -2.46
CA ALA A 103 9.37 -3.24 -1.49
C ALA A 103 8.02 -3.17 -0.75
N LEU A 104 8.06 -3.26 0.57
CA LEU A 104 6.93 -3.25 1.48
C LEU A 104 6.92 -1.90 2.20
N MET A 105 6.01 -1.00 1.81
CA MET A 105 6.00 0.39 2.24
C MET A 105 4.83 0.65 3.21
N GLY A 106 5.12 1.08 4.44
CA GLY A 106 4.10 1.41 5.46
C GLY A 106 3.14 0.25 5.78
N CYS A 107 3.65 -0.99 5.87
CA CYS A 107 2.77 -2.17 5.99
C CYS A 107 3.37 -3.37 6.72
N ALA A 108 4.68 -3.49 6.78
CA ALA A 108 5.37 -4.64 7.37
C ALA A 108 5.45 -4.48 8.90
N ASN A 109 4.36 -4.74 9.60
CA ASN A 109 4.26 -4.60 11.04
C ASN A 109 3.40 -5.71 11.65
N THR A 110 3.63 -6.00 12.93
CA THR A 110 2.63 -6.73 13.74
C THR A 110 1.44 -5.82 13.98
N PRO A 111 0.19 -6.34 13.92
CA PRO A 111 -0.99 -5.50 14.08
C PRO A 111 -0.99 -4.79 15.45
N THR A 112 -1.34 -3.50 15.42
CA THR A 112 -1.49 -2.70 16.63
C THR A 112 -2.94 -2.63 17.06
N ALA A 113 -3.18 -2.33 18.35
CA ALA A 113 -4.54 -2.12 18.84
C ALA A 113 -5.22 -0.95 18.11
N TRP A 114 -4.45 0.08 17.70
CA TRP A 114 -4.93 1.20 16.90
C TRP A 114 -5.41 0.74 15.52
N GLU A 115 -4.57 0.01 14.77
CA GLU A 115 -4.89 -0.52 13.45
C GLU A 115 -6.17 -1.37 13.47
N ILE A 116 -6.28 -2.30 14.45
CA ILE A 116 -7.46 -3.14 14.61
C ILE A 116 -8.71 -2.28 14.93
N ALA A 117 -8.59 -1.30 15.83
CA ALA A 117 -9.71 -0.47 16.24
C ALA A 117 -10.22 0.39 15.07
N ILE A 118 -9.33 1.08 14.37
CA ILE A 118 -9.72 1.97 13.27
C ILE A 118 -10.30 1.17 12.07
N THR A 119 -9.68 0.04 11.71
CA THR A 119 -10.19 -0.83 10.65
C THR A 119 -11.57 -1.42 11.01
N THR A 120 -11.79 -1.74 12.30
CA THR A 120 -13.09 -2.20 12.79
C THR A 120 -14.16 -1.11 12.62
N VAL A 121 -13.86 0.13 13.01
CA VAL A 121 -14.78 1.27 12.87
C VAL A 121 -15.12 1.53 11.40
N GLU A 122 -14.12 1.55 10.54
CA GLU A 122 -14.30 1.76 9.09
C GLU A 122 -15.16 0.67 8.46
N ARG A 123 -14.92 -0.60 8.81
CA ARG A 123 -15.76 -1.73 8.38
C ARG A 123 -17.20 -1.58 8.87
N ASP A 124 -17.40 -1.25 10.14
CA ASP A 124 -18.75 -1.13 10.71
C ASP A 124 -19.51 0.06 10.11
N LEU A 125 -18.85 1.17 9.82
CA LEU A 125 -19.41 2.28 9.05
C LEU A 125 -19.81 1.83 7.62
N ALA A 126 -18.98 1.04 6.97
CA ALA A 126 -19.30 0.50 5.64
C ALA A 126 -20.51 -0.46 5.70
N ARG A 127 -20.65 -1.24 6.76
CA ARG A 127 -21.83 -2.13 6.98
C ARG A 127 -23.12 -1.40 7.18
N LEU A 128 -23.10 -0.18 7.72
CA LEU A 128 -24.29 0.64 7.90
C LEU A 128 -24.84 1.17 6.58
N ASP A 129 -24.04 1.12 5.50
CA ASP A 129 -24.40 1.58 4.16
C ASP A 129 -24.97 3.01 4.14
N VAL A 130 -24.35 3.89 4.92
CA VAL A 130 -24.74 5.30 5.01
C VAL A 130 -23.80 6.18 4.18
N ASP A 131 -24.38 7.16 3.51
CA ASP A 131 -23.61 8.20 2.83
C ASP A 131 -23.09 9.19 3.87
N LEU A 132 -21.78 9.25 3.99
CA LEU A 132 -21.09 10.22 4.84
C LEU A 132 -20.68 11.45 4.01
N PRO A 133 -20.69 12.65 4.62
CA PRO A 133 -20.28 13.86 3.92
C PRO A 133 -18.85 13.73 3.38
N PRO A 134 -18.52 14.30 2.19
CA PRO A 134 -17.15 14.28 1.67
C PRO A 134 -16.10 14.78 2.65
N LEU A 135 -16.41 15.80 3.44
CA LEU A 135 -15.53 16.33 4.48
C LEU A 135 -15.17 15.28 5.55
N PHE A 136 -16.08 14.32 5.84
CA PHE A 136 -15.77 13.24 6.76
C PHE A 136 -14.59 12.40 6.21
N TYR A 137 -14.66 12.00 4.94
CA TYR A 137 -13.60 11.22 4.31
C TYR A 137 -12.29 12.01 4.22
N ALA A 138 -12.37 13.29 3.83
CA ALA A 138 -11.21 14.17 3.79
C ALA A 138 -10.52 14.29 5.15
N THR A 139 -11.30 14.41 6.24
CA THR A 139 -10.73 14.48 7.59
C THR A 139 -10.11 13.15 8.04
N GLN A 140 -10.64 12.00 7.60
CA GLN A 140 -10.03 10.71 7.92
C GLN A 140 -8.61 10.58 7.36
N THR A 141 -8.33 11.19 6.21
CA THR A 141 -6.99 11.14 5.61
C THR A 141 -5.96 12.03 6.32
N LEU A 142 -6.40 13.00 7.13
CA LEU A 142 -5.48 13.84 7.93
C LEU A 142 -4.65 13.02 8.92
N ARG A 143 -5.18 11.89 9.43
CA ARG A 143 -4.42 11.00 10.34
C ARG A 143 -3.16 10.42 9.71
N TYR A 144 -3.08 10.44 8.38
CA TYR A 144 -1.92 9.95 7.63
C TYR A 144 -0.78 10.97 7.52
N LEU A 145 -1.03 12.21 7.94
CA LEU A 145 -0.03 13.27 8.01
C LEU A 145 0.66 13.28 9.38
N PRO A 146 1.91 13.76 9.46
CA PRO A 146 2.57 14.07 10.73
C PRO A 146 1.78 15.09 11.55
N ILE A 147 1.87 15.01 12.87
CA ILE A 147 1.18 15.97 13.77
C ILE A 147 1.61 17.42 13.48
N ALA A 148 2.88 17.66 13.14
CA ALA A 148 3.35 18.98 12.78
C ALA A 148 2.62 19.57 11.57
N ASP A 149 2.31 18.74 10.59
CA ASP A 149 1.54 19.11 9.39
C ASP A 149 0.06 19.37 9.72
N ILE A 150 -0.53 18.56 10.60
CA ILE A 150 -1.93 18.75 11.05
C ILE A 150 -2.07 20.06 11.87
N GLN A 151 -1.01 20.51 12.54
CA GLN A 151 -0.99 21.78 13.27
C GLN A 151 -0.73 23.01 12.36
N ASN A 152 -0.46 22.79 11.08
CA ASN A 152 -0.24 23.85 10.10
C ASN A 152 -1.52 24.07 9.27
N ASP A 153 -2.19 25.22 9.50
CA ASP A 153 -3.46 25.56 8.85
C ASP A 153 -3.36 25.58 7.31
N GLU A 154 -2.21 25.99 6.75
CA GLU A 154 -2.00 26.01 5.29
C GLU A 154 -1.92 24.59 4.73
N VAL A 155 -1.20 23.70 5.38
CA VAL A 155 -1.09 22.27 4.99
C VAL A 155 -2.46 21.62 5.05
N VAL A 156 -3.20 21.79 6.17
CA VAL A 156 -4.54 21.23 6.33
C VAL A 156 -5.50 21.78 5.29
N SER A 157 -5.50 23.09 5.05
CA SER A 157 -6.38 23.71 4.05
C SER A 157 -6.08 23.20 2.64
N THR A 158 -4.81 23.06 2.28
CA THR A 158 -4.37 22.51 1.00
C THR A 158 -4.81 21.06 0.85
N TRP A 159 -4.60 20.26 1.89
CA TRP A 159 -4.99 18.84 1.90
C TRP A 159 -6.50 18.64 1.77
N LEU A 160 -7.30 19.40 2.53
CA LEU A 160 -8.75 19.36 2.44
C LEU A 160 -9.25 19.81 1.07
N SER A 161 -8.63 20.83 0.45
CA SER A 161 -8.98 21.27 -0.90
C SER A 161 -8.65 20.19 -1.94
N PHE A 162 -7.49 19.53 -1.82
CA PHE A 162 -7.10 18.44 -2.70
C PHE A 162 -8.04 17.24 -2.58
N THR A 163 -8.48 16.91 -1.37
CA THR A 163 -9.31 15.72 -1.12
C THR A 163 -10.80 15.97 -1.31
N ALA A 164 -11.27 17.23 -1.30
CA ALA A 164 -12.68 17.59 -1.44
C ALA A 164 -13.30 17.16 -2.77
N ASP A 165 -12.50 17.16 -3.84
CA ASP A 165 -12.93 16.81 -5.20
C ASP A 165 -12.68 15.33 -5.55
N LEU A 166 -12.10 14.56 -4.62
CA LEU A 166 -11.90 13.13 -4.85
C LEU A 166 -13.26 12.41 -4.86
N PRO A 167 -13.47 11.47 -5.79
CA PRO A 167 -14.68 10.69 -5.81
C PRO A 167 -14.84 9.91 -4.49
N VAL A 168 -16.07 9.92 -3.96
CA VAL A 168 -16.40 9.11 -2.79
C VAL A 168 -16.24 7.64 -3.16
N TRP A 169 -15.48 6.92 -2.36
CA TRP A 169 -15.25 5.50 -2.55
C TRP A 169 -16.55 4.71 -2.29
N PRO A 170 -17.11 4.00 -3.32
CA PRO A 170 -18.40 3.31 -3.21
C PRO A 170 -18.41 2.24 -2.12
N ASN A 171 -19.56 2.10 -1.45
CA ASN A 171 -19.69 1.25 -0.28
C ASN A 171 -19.38 -0.23 -0.51
N PRO A 172 -19.82 -0.91 -1.61
CA PRO A 172 -19.48 -2.32 -1.80
C PRO A 172 -17.97 -2.58 -1.80
N GLY A 173 -17.19 -1.72 -2.47
CA GLY A 173 -15.74 -1.81 -2.50
C GLY A 173 -15.11 -1.51 -1.15
N ARG A 174 -15.60 -0.48 -0.47
CA ARG A 174 -15.17 -0.08 0.86
C ARG A 174 -15.35 -1.20 1.88
N LEU A 175 -16.56 -1.80 1.94
CA LEU A 175 -16.83 -2.91 2.83
C LEU A 175 -15.90 -4.11 2.57
N GLY A 176 -15.75 -4.50 1.30
CA GLY A 176 -14.93 -5.66 0.95
C GLY A 176 -13.47 -5.49 1.33
N GLN A 177 -12.88 -4.31 1.08
CA GLN A 177 -11.48 -4.07 1.45
C GLN A 177 -11.28 -3.97 2.98
N TYR A 178 -12.20 -3.37 3.73
CA TYR A 178 -12.08 -3.35 5.19
C TYR A 178 -12.31 -4.71 5.85
N GLU A 179 -13.17 -5.57 5.29
CA GLU A 179 -13.29 -6.98 5.72
C GLU A 179 -11.97 -7.74 5.47
N ALA A 180 -11.37 -7.57 4.28
CA ALA A 180 -10.08 -8.17 3.95
C ALA A 180 -8.96 -7.66 4.88
N ALA A 181 -8.91 -6.34 5.11
CA ALA A 181 -7.92 -5.71 5.97
C ALA A 181 -8.01 -6.23 7.41
N LEU A 182 -9.22 -6.29 7.98
CA LEU A 182 -9.42 -6.75 9.34
C LEU A 182 -9.07 -8.25 9.49
N ALA A 183 -9.50 -9.08 8.54
CA ALA A 183 -9.15 -10.50 8.52
C ALA A 183 -7.63 -10.70 8.46
N TRP A 184 -6.95 -9.96 7.58
CA TRP A 184 -5.49 -10.00 7.46
C TRP A 184 -4.78 -9.54 8.73
N SER A 185 -5.15 -8.39 9.29
CA SER A 185 -4.51 -7.81 10.48
C SER A 185 -4.69 -8.69 11.72
N THR A 186 -5.75 -9.48 11.78
CA THR A 186 -6.03 -10.36 12.94
C THR A 186 -5.57 -11.82 12.74
N ASP A 187 -5.05 -12.19 11.57
CA ASP A 187 -4.54 -13.54 11.32
C ASP A 187 -3.17 -13.75 12.02
N PRO A 188 -3.09 -14.61 13.05
CA PRO A 188 -1.83 -14.86 13.76
C PRO A 188 -0.78 -15.57 12.89
N ARG A 189 -1.18 -16.19 11.77
CA ARG A 189 -0.25 -16.90 10.88
C ARG A 189 0.59 -15.95 10.04
N ARG A 190 0.11 -14.73 9.81
CA ARG A 190 0.76 -13.75 8.97
C ARG A 190 2.24 -13.56 9.34
N THR A 191 2.52 -13.11 10.54
CA THR A 191 3.87 -12.78 10.99
C THR A 191 4.76 -13.99 11.20
N THR A 192 4.19 -15.19 11.41
CA THR A 192 4.94 -16.44 11.56
C THR A 192 5.56 -16.92 10.26
N ARG A 193 5.09 -16.43 9.11
CA ARG A 193 5.60 -16.79 7.78
C ARG A 193 6.74 -15.89 7.28
N TRP A 194 7.05 -14.77 7.94
CA TRP A 194 8.14 -13.90 7.52
C TRP A 194 9.50 -14.59 7.34
N PRO A 195 9.90 -15.59 8.16
CA PRO A 195 11.12 -16.36 7.93
C PRO A 195 11.14 -17.21 6.64
N GLU A 196 9.97 -17.42 6.01
CA GLU A 196 9.86 -18.19 4.76
C GLU A 196 10.15 -17.32 3.53
N ILE A 197 10.16 -15.98 3.67
CA ILE A 197 10.42 -15.06 2.56
C ILE A 197 11.83 -15.26 2.05
N SER A 198 11.95 -15.65 0.78
CA SER A 198 13.22 -15.92 0.08
C SER A 198 13.55 -14.89 -1.00
N VAL A 199 12.62 -13.99 -1.29
CA VAL A 199 12.78 -12.93 -2.29
C VAL A 199 13.49 -11.75 -1.63
N PRO A 200 14.44 -11.06 -2.32
CA PRO A 200 15.02 -9.83 -1.81
C PRO A 200 13.95 -8.81 -1.46
N CYS A 201 13.99 -8.30 -0.23
CA CYS A 201 12.98 -7.38 0.30
C CYS A 201 13.58 -6.07 0.82
N LEU A 202 12.86 -4.99 0.59
CA LEU A 202 13.02 -3.70 1.27
C LEU A 202 11.77 -3.43 2.09
N VAL A 203 11.93 -3.22 3.39
CA VAL A 203 10.89 -2.63 4.24
C VAL A 203 11.18 -1.14 4.34
N LEU A 204 10.20 -0.32 3.90
CA LEU A 204 10.29 1.13 3.94
C LEU A 204 9.21 1.64 4.88
N ALA A 205 9.65 2.27 5.98
CA ALA A 205 8.78 2.82 7.02
C ALA A 205 8.75 4.35 6.95
N PHE A 206 7.73 4.94 7.57
CA PHE A 206 7.57 6.38 7.69
C PHE A 206 7.60 6.78 9.17
N GLU A 207 8.42 7.77 9.54
CA GLU A 207 8.73 8.12 10.94
C GLU A 207 7.47 8.38 11.80
N HIS A 208 6.46 9.02 11.20
CA HIS A 208 5.23 9.41 11.90
C HIS A 208 4.01 8.57 11.49
N ASP A 209 4.23 7.38 10.96
CA ASP A 209 3.16 6.46 10.58
C ASP A 209 2.49 5.86 11.83
N VAL A 210 1.23 6.21 12.04
CA VAL A 210 0.44 5.68 13.17
C VAL A 210 -0.21 4.33 12.86
N ASP A 211 -0.42 4.02 11.57
CA ASP A 211 -1.04 2.77 11.13
C ASP A 211 0.01 1.64 11.02
N SER A 212 1.24 1.98 10.58
CA SER A 212 2.38 1.06 10.52
C SER A 212 3.61 1.68 11.19
N PRO A 213 3.69 1.68 12.54
CA PRO A 213 4.76 2.35 13.28
C PRO A 213 6.15 1.82 12.89
N PRO A 214 7.16 2.71 12.72
CA PRO A 214 8.47 2.34 12.20
C PRO A 214 9.24 1.36 13.09
N ASP A 215 9.01 1.37 14.40
CA ASP A 215 9.60 0.40 15.32
C ASP A 215 9.10 -1.02 15.06
N LYS A 216 7.83 -1.18 14.69
CA LYS A 216 7.23 -2.46 14.30
C LYS A 216 7.73 -2.92 12.94
N ALA A 217 7.83 -2.01 11.99
CA ALA A 217 8.38 -2.29 10.66
C ALA A 217 9.87 -2.73 10.75
N ARG A 218 10.65 -2.10 11.63
CA ARG A 218 12.04 -2.50 11.90
C ARG A 218 12.13 -3.89 12.51
N GLN A 219 11.20 -4.26 13.40
CA GLN A 219 11.12 -5.61 13.96
C GLN A 219 10.81 -6.65 12.88
N ALA A 220 9.87 -6.35 11.96
CA ALA A 220 9.55 -7.23 10.83
C ALA A 220 10.76 -7.41 9.91
N ALA A 221 11.44 -6.34 9.53
CA ALA A 221 12.63 -6.39 8.71
C ALA A 221 13.76 -7.24 9.33
N ALA A 222 13.89 -7.24 10.66
CA ALA A 222 14.87 -8.06 11.35
C ALA A 222 14.54 -9.56 11.33
N ILE A 223 13.29 -9.94 11.07
CA ILE A 223 12.83 -11.33 11.00
C ILE A 223 12.91 -11.85 9.55
N ILE A 224 12.61 -10.99 8.55
CA ILE A 224 12.66 -11.35 7.13
C ILE A 224 14.12 -11.56 6.70
N PRO A 225 14.50 -12.74 6.15
CA PRO A 225 15.87 -13.03 5.80
C PRO A 225 16.43 -12.05 4.75
N GLY A 226 17.57 -11.42 5.03
CA GLY A 226 18.25 -10.53 4.08
C GLY A 226 17.49 -9.23 3.75
N CYS A 227 16.47 -8.88 4.52
CA CYS A 227 15.67 -7.69 4.30
C CYS A 227 16.48 -6.40 4.57
N GLU A 228 16.40 -5.44 3.65
CA GLU A 228 16.85 -4.08 3.90
C GLU A 228 15.75 -3.28 4.63
N PHE A 229 16.16 -2.37 5.51
CA PHE A 229 15.24 -1.47 6.21
C PHE A 229 15.63 -0.02 5.95
N GLN A 230 14.64 0.79 5.59
CA GLN A 230 14.79 2.24 5.45
C GLN A 230 13.62 2.95 6.14
N GLU A 231 13.89 4.14 6.67
CA GLU A 231 12.90 4.98 7.34
C GLU A 231 12.96 6.38 6.75
N ILE A 232 11.81 6.88 6.27
CA ILE A 232 11.68 8.23 5.73
C ILE A 232 11.37 9.19 6.87
N ALA A 233 12.30 10.08 7.16
CA ALA A 233 12.16 11.07 8.22
C ALA A 233 11.07 12.10 7.90
N GLY A 234 10.33 12.55 8.91
CA GLY A 234 9.27 13.54 8.77
C GLY A 234 8.01 13.06 8.04
N ALA A 235 7.97 11.84 7.52
CA ALA A 235 6.84 11.32 6.76
C ALA A 235 5.79 10.65 7.66
N GLY A 236 4.50 10.83 7.33
CA GLY A 236 3.39 10.02 7.83
C GLY A 236 3.05 8.87 6.89
N HIS A 237 1.93 8.18 7.13
CA HIS A 237 1.52 6.99 6.36
C HIS A 237 1.51 7.19 4.84
N ILE A 238 1.14 8.39 4.38
CA ILE A 238 1.15 8.75 2.95
C ILE A 238 2.48 9.33 2.46
N GLY A 239 3.60 8.96 3.08
CA GLY A 239 4.93 9.36 2.66
C GLY A 239 5.23 9.09 1.18
N ILE A 240 4.57 8.10 0.58
CA ILE A 240 4.63 7.83 -0.87
C ILE A 240 4.16 9.01 -1.74
N ILE A 241 3.42 9.97 -1.17
CA ILE A 241 2.96 11.19 -1.84
C ILE A 241 3.76 12.39 -1.33
N THR A 242 3.85 12.56 -0.01
CA THR A 242 4.46 13.76 0.59
C THR A 242 5.98 13.77 0.50
N HIS A 243 6.62 12.59 0.39
CA HIS A 243 8.06 12.38 0.28
C HIS A 243 8.41 11.51 -0.94
N ALA A 244 7.68 11.71 -2.05
CA ALA A 244 7.74 10.86 -3.24
C ALA A 244 9.16 10.76 -3.83
N ASP A 245 9.93 11.83 -3.82
CA ASP A 245 11.30 11.83 -4.35
C ASP A 245 12.20 10.91 -3.53
N GLU A 246 12.20 11.02 -2.21
CA GLU A 246 13.02 10.19 -1.32
C GLU A 246 12.60 8.71 -1.38
N VAL A 247 11.29 8.43 -1.40
CA VAL A 247 10.76 7.07 -1.61
C VAL A 247 11.21 6.50 -2.95
N SER A 248 11.14 7.29 -4.02
CA SER A 248 11.60 6.88 -5.36
C SER A 248 13.09 6.55 -5.39
N ASP A 249 13.91 7.38 -4.75
CA ASP A 249 15.36 7.17 -4.67
C ASP A 249 15.70 5.85 -3.97
N HIS A 250 15.02 5.53 -2.86
CA HIS A 250 15.20 4.25 -2.17
C HIS A 250 14.76 3.07 -3.03
N LEU A 251 13.62 3.16 -3.73
CA LEU A 251 13.14 2.12 -4.62
C LEU A 251 14.12 1.90 -5.80
N ILE A 252 14.54 2.97 -6.47
CA ILE A 252 15.47 2.90 -7.60
C ILE A 252 16.81 2.30 -7.15
N SER A 253 17.34 2.76 -6.02
CA SER A 253 18.58 2.24 -5.45
C SER A 253 18.48 0.75 -5.12
N PHE A 254 17.40 0.31 -4.47
CA PHE A 254 17.19 -1.09 -4.12
C PHE A 254 16.99 -1.95 -5.36
N PHE A 255 16.04 -1.62 -6.23
CA PHE A 255 15.71 -2.39 -7.42
C PHE A 255 16.84 -2.45 -8.47
N GLY A 256 17.72 -1.46 -8.49
CA GLY A 256 18.88 -1.45 -9.37
C GLY A 256 20.00 -2.43 -8.96
N ARG A 257 19.94 -2.98 -7.74
CA ARG A 257 20.94 -3.95 -7.23
C ARG A 257 20.47 -5.40 -7.34
N VAL A 258 19.18 -5.64 -7.58
CA VAL A 258 18.56 -6.97 -7.53
C VAL A 258 17.82 -7.34 -8.81
#